data_bf32bfbee16934b5610d84919d438809
#
_entry.id   bf32bfbee16934b5610d84919d438809
#
_cell.length_a   1.000
_cell.length_b   1.000
_cell.length_c   1.000
_cell.angle_alpha   90.00
_cell.angle_beta   90.00
_cell.angle_gamma   90.00
#
_symmetry.space_group_name_H-M   'P 1'
#
loop_
_entity.id
_entity.type
_entity.pdbx_description
1 polymer ?
#
loop_
_entity_poly.entity_id
_entity_poly.type
_entity_poly.pdbx_seq_one_letter_code
_entity_poly.pdbx_strand_id
1 'polypeptide(L)'
;MKRNILKTILWCSLILLCAACQPDSYRKVYPEGKPELTAQMLTPEVQYGQDSLAFSVEIKETQTPLSTLRVKVLVGMNVIANTELRTPDYHYAQTLRFAVPFGPNMPEGEAVKVYLTATNVEGTTTDLILSDCIGHRPQIKTLYIMPPTIDYTPLGKGKQMTLEDDHFAAYDLGYPKSMQCLLAVVGTKFGRVDWTYPVFGMLNGKLSLITKEQFEAGEASAIILENDQVESIDTIIFDPLTFELTYGGKVAQPISALNVLTDLEEEPASIASSSVRKLYRGAKVFFAKDSEFTLTGVNDVAAACNYDYMEYQGGDKVKWLGETGMYNTYYHIAGDYIVIEPLADAVYPDVMWLCGVGMGQPTSAPEVTSGWGFDSPNQNFAARTIAPKTYQFTVYMKNTPDADHPGWGSVNFKFFHQHGWGGEEASTNYTISGLNINASMEESNVGNWWASDAEFEGVYRITLDMNNMTNTYEKIK
;
A
#
# COMPACT_ATOMS: atom_id res chain seq x y z
N MET A 1 57.93 21.45 40.02
CA MET A 1 57.05 22.63 40.16
C MET A 1 55.81 22.61 39.17
N LYS A 2 55.95 22.23 37.90
CA LYS A 2 54.82 22.25 36.94
C LYS A 2 53.63 21.34 37.29
N ARG A 3 53.84 20.23 37.99
CA ARG A 3 52.78 19.23 38.29
C ARG A 3 51.85 19.65 39.45
N ASN A 4 52.26 20.56 40.30
CA ASN A 4 51.44 21.06 41.41
C ASN A 4 50.57 22.26 40.99
N ILE A 5 51.03 23.05 40.04
CA ILE A 5 50.27 24.18 39.47
C ILE A 5 49.03 23.68 38.73
N LEU A 6 49.16 22.57 37.97
CA LEU A 6 48.03 21.99 37.21
C LEU A 6 46.94 21.43 38.14
N LYS A 7 47.33 20.84 39.28
CA LYS A 7 46.35 20.34 40.28
C LYS A 7 45.64 21.49 40.99
N THR A 8 46.33 22.59 41.26
CA THR A 8 45.74 23.78 41.91
C THR A 8 44.78 24.48 40.98
N ILE A 9 45.08 24.57 39.67
CA ILE A 9 44.17 25.15 38.64
C ILE A 9 42.94 24.25 38.47
N LEU A 10 43.11 22.92 38.46
CA LEU A 10 41.96 21.98 38.34
C LEU A 10 41.03 22.04 39.56
N TRP A 11 41.60 22.21 40.79
CA TRP A 11 40.79 22.38 42.00
C TRP A 11 40.09 23.73 42.08
N CYS A 12 40.71 24.82 41.63
CA CYS A 12 40.09 26.15 41.54
C CYS A 12 38.97 26.19 40.49
N SER A 13 39.14 25.49 39.35
CA SER A 13 38.09 25.40 38.35
C SER A 13 36.92 24.52 38.80
N LEU A 14 37.15 23.46 39.62
CA LEU A 14 36.07 22.64 40.17
C LEU A 14 35.27 23.40 41.23
N ILE A 15 35.94 24.26 42.06
CA ILE A 15 35.27 25.09 43.05
C ILE A 15 34.48 26.23 42.39
N LEU A 16 34.95 26.78 41.26
CA LEU A 16 34.20 27.77 40.46
C LEU A 16 33.00 27.15 39.77
N LEU A 17 33.06 25.89 39.36
CA LEU A 17 31.90 25.16 38.79
C LEU A 17 30.86 24.84 39.87
N CYS A 18 31.26 24.58 41.11
CA CYS A 18 30.31 24.37 42.22
C CYS A 18 29.68 25.70 42.71
N ALA A 19 30.38 26.84 42.54
CA ALA A 19 29.81 28.14 42.88
C ALA A 19 28.84 28.68 41.81
N ALA A 20 28.82 28.10 40.57
CA ALA A 20 27.87 28.42 39.53
C ALA A 20 26.51 27.74 39.71
N CYS A 21 26.38 26.75 40.61
CA CYS A 21 25.11 26.27 41.14
C CYS A 21 24.67 27.15 42.31
N GLN A 22 24.43 28.43 42.09
CA GLN A 22 23.64 29.17 43.06
C GLN A 22 22.24 28.59 43.05
N PRO A 23 21.68 28.21 44.22
CA PRO A 23 20.27 27.87 44.26
C PRO A 23 19.46 29.05 43.74
N ASP A 24 18.31 28.79 43.16
CA ASP A 24 17.33 29.71 42.58
C ASP A 24 16.96 30.93 43.41
N SER A 25 17.95 31.64 44.00
CA SER A 25 17.78 32.83 44.82
C SER A 25 17.24 34.04 44.05
N TYR A 26 17.10 33.90 42.70
CA TYR A 26 16.49 34.91 41.82
C TYR A 26 15.08 34.53 41.39
N ARG A 27 14.56 33.34 41.74
CA ARG A 27 13.17 33.02 41.46
C ARG A 27 12.31 33.89 42.33
N LYS A 28 11.57 34.80 41.69
CA LYS A 28 10.58 35.61 42.38
C LYS A 28 9.52 34.65 42.94
N VAL A 29 9.44 34.58 44.26
CA VAL A 29 8.40 33.80 44.95
C VAL A 29 7.16 34.68 45.03
N TYR A 30 6.05 34.18 44.51
CA TYR A 30 4.78 34.83 44.60
C TYR A 30 4.00 34.27 45.81
N PRO A 31 3.07 35.04 46.40
CA PRO A 31 2.12 34.50 47.36
C PRO A 31 1.29 33.40 46.72
N GLU A 32 0.79 32.48 47.53
CA GLU A 32 -0.14 31.48 47.08
C GLU A 32 -1.38 32.13 46.47
N GLY A 33 -1.68 31.81 45.21
CA GLY A 33 -2.82 32.29 44.47
C GLY A 33 -3.44 31.17 43.65
N LYS A 34 -4.71 31.32 43.35
CA LYS A 34 -5.45 30.40 42.48
C LYS A 34 -6.21 31.18 41.42
N PRO A 35 -6.02 30.88 40.11
CA PRO A 35 -6.73 31.52 39.04
C PRO A 35 -8.27 31.40 39.22
N GLU A 36 -8.99 32.50 39.11
CA GLU A 36 -10.45 32.51 38.95
C GLU A 36 -10.75 32.45 37.44
N LEU A 37 -11.34 31.34 37.01
CA LEU A 37 -11.63 31.08 35.59
C LEU A 37 -13.15 31.14 35.38
N THR A 38 -13.58 32.01 34.49
CA THR A 38 -14.98 32.09 34.03
C THR A 38 -14.99 32.03 32.50
N ALA A 39 -16.01 31.40 31.94
CA ALA A 39 -16.18 31.33 30.49
C ALA A 39 -17.66 31.18 30.13
N GLN A 40 -18.03 31.62 28.97
CA GLN A 40 -19.39 31.50 28.45
C GLN A 40 -19.35 31.08 26.98
N MET A 41 -20.15 30.06 26.65
CA MET A 41 -20.39 29.66 25.27
C MET A 41 -21.17 30.77 24.56
N LEU A 42 -20.69 31.18 23.39
CA LEU A 42 -21.30 32.18 22.52
C LEU A 42 -22.01 31.57 21.32
N THR A 43 -21.62 30.37 20.95
CA THR A 43 -22.20 29.60 19.84
C THR A 43 -23.01 28.46 20.45
N PRO A 44 -24.35 28.51 20.46
CA PRO A 44 -25.20 27.46 21.05
C PRO A 44 -25.30 26.23 20.17
N GLU A 45 -25.12 26.39 18.86
CA GLU A 45 -25.15 25.31 17.84
C GLU A 45 -24.05 25.53 16.82
N VAL A 46 -23.48 24.45 16.27
CA VAL A 46 -22.43 24.50 15.25
C VAL A 46 -22.64 23.40 14.23
N GLN A 47 -22.63 23.75 12.96
CA GLN A 47 -22.63 22.78 11.88
C GLN A 47 -21.18 22.37 11.56
N TYR A 48 -20.88 21.08 11.69
CA TYR A 48 -19.56 20.53 11.41
C TYR A 48 -19.12 20.84 9.97
N GLY A 49 -17.90 21.28 9.82
CA GLY A 49 -17.30 21.62 8.51
C GLY A 49 -17.69 23.00 7.96
N GLN A 50 -18.61 23.72 8.60
CA GLN A 50 -19.06 25.04 8.13
C GLN A 50 -18.85 26.12 9.18
N ASP A 51 -19.21 25.85 10.45
CA ASP A 51 -19.21 26.84 11.50
C ASP A 51 -17.96 26.79 12.37
N SER A 52 -17.78 27.87 13.15
CA SER A 52 -16.77 27.98 14.18
C SER A 52 -17.41 28.07 15.53
N LEU A 53 -16.97 27.26 16.46
CA LEU A 53 -17.26 27.39 17.87
C LEU A 53 -16.64 28.69 18.40
N ALA A 54 -17.40 29.48 19.16
CA ALA A 54 -16.93 30.68 19.84
C ALA A 54 -17.35 30.67 21.31
N PHE A 55 -16.43 31.07 22.18
CA PHE A 55 -16.70 31.27 23.60
C PHE A 55 -15.85 32.43 24.15
N SER A 56 -16.37 33.15 25.14
CA SER A 56 -15.59 34.10 25.91
C SER A 56 -14.93 33.40 27.09
N VAL A 57 -13.75 33.86 27.45
CA VAL A 57 -13.02 33.39 28.63
C VAL A 57 -12.43 34.58 29.36
N GLU A 58 -12.55 34.59 30.68
CA GLU A 58 -11.92 35.56 31.56
C GLU A 58 -11.21 34.82 32.70
N ILE A 59 -9.96 35.20 32.94
CA ILE A 59 -9.13 34.66 34.02
C ILE A 59 -8.63 35.83 34.85
N LYS A 60 -8.82 35.77 36.16
CA LYS A 60 -8.33 36.76 37.13
C LYS A 60 -7.47 36.07 38.17
N GLU A 61 -6.44 36.74 38.57
CA GLU A 61 -5.56 36.35 39.68
C GLU A 61 -5.02 37.63 40.34
N THR A 62 -4.91 37.65 41.63
CA THR A 62 -4.50 38.88 42.36
C THR A 62 -3.14 38.72 43.07
N GLN A 63 -2.71 37.50 43.32
CA GLN A 63 -1.52 37.19 44.10
C GLN A 63 -0.36 36.71 43.24
N THR A 64 -0.64 35.82 42.28
CA THR A 64 0.34 35.13 41.47
C THR A 64 0.03 35.37 39.98
N PRO A 65 0.99 35.86 39.16
CA PRO A 65 0.74 36.05 37.75
C PRO A 65 0.26 34.78 37.04
N LEU A 66 -0.60 34.96 36.07
CA LEU A 66 -1.03 33.89 35.18
C LEU A 66 0.15 33.42 34.29
N SER A 67 0.10 32.22 33.82
CA SER A 67 1.10 31.60 32.93
C SER A 67 0.50 31.16 31.62
N THR A 68 -0.46 30.23 31.68
CA THR A 68 -1.05 29.64 30.47
C THR A 68 -2.55 29.36 30.63
N LEU A 69 -3.24 29.34 29.49
CA LEU A 69 -4.57 28.78 29.34
C LEU A 69 -4.49 27.65 28.34
N ARG A 70 -4.71 26.40 28.78
CA ARG A 70 -4.88 25.27 27.89
C ARG A 70 -6.35 25.18 27.49
N VAL A 71 -6.58 25.03 26.20
CA VAL A 71 -7.88 24.85 25.57
C VAL A 71 -7.92 23.53 24.83
N LYS A 72 -8.83 22.65 25.21
CA LYS A 72 -9.07 21.39 24.49
C LYS A 72 -10.55 21.32 24.09
N VAL A 73 -10.81 21.20 22.79
CA VAL A 73 -12.15 21.09 22.22
C VAL A 73 -12.39 19.66 21.75
N LEU A 74 -13.51 19.07 22.16
CA LEU A 74 -13.91 17.71 21.82
C LEU A 74 -15.34 17.66 21.28
N VAL A 75 -15.55 16.76 20.30
CA VAL A 75 -16.88 16.27 19.90
C VAL A 75 -16.86 14.74 20.07
N GLY A 76 -17.64 14.24 21.02
CA GLY A 76 -17.53 12.85 21.44
C GLY A 76 -16.10 12.51 21.88
N MET A 77 -15.44 11.58 21.19
CA MET A 77 -14.05 11.23 21.45
C MET A 77 -13.04 11.98 20.54
N ASN A 78 -13.53 12.75 19.57
CA ASN A 78 -12.68 13.45 18.62
C ASN A 78 -12.09 14.73 19.23
N VAL A 79 -10.77 14.85 19.21
CA VAL A 79 -10.07 16.07 19.62
C VAL A 79 -10.04 17.03 18.43
N ILE A 80 -10.84 18.12 18.51
CA ILE A 80 -10.93 19.14 17.47
C ILE A 80 -9.78 20.14 17.59
N ALA A 81 -9.46 20.55 18.81
CA ALA A 81 -8.34 21.43 19.11
C ALA A 81 -7.71 21.06 20.46
N ASN A 82 -6.40 21.25 20.56
CA ASN A 82 -5.65 21.17 21.82
C ASN A 82 -4.51 22.18 21.71
N THR A 83 -4.69 23.33 22.33
CA THR A 83 -3.75 24.44 22.25
C THR A 83 -3.48 25.02 23.63
N GLU A 84 -2.33 25.66 23.76
CA GLU A 84 -1.93 26.36 24.98
C GLU A 84 -1.61 27.80 24.63
N LEU A 85 -2.28 28.72 25.28
CA LEU A 85 -2.15 30.15 25.10
C LEU A 85 -1.39 30.76 26.27
N ARG A 86 -0.45 31.66 26.01
CA ARG A 86 0.23 32.41 27.05
C ARG A 86 -0.68 33.51 27.63
N THR A 87 -0.72 33.63 28.95
CA THR A 87 -1.52 34.59 29.68
C THR A 87 -0.62 35.32 30.67
N PRO A 88 0.30 36.25 30.17
CA PRO A 88 1.35 36.85 30.99
C PRO A 88 0.70 37.84 31.91
N ASP A 89 0.17 38.16 32.66
CA ASP A 89 -0.38 39.18 33.57
C ASP A 89 -1.30 38.56 34.63
N TYR A 90 -1.96 39.41 35.36
CA TYR A 90 -2.92 39.02 36.40
C TYR A 90 -4.37 38.95 35.90
N HIS A 91 -4.58 39.33 34.64
CA HIS A 91 -5.90 39.33 34.00
C HIS A 91 -5.79 39.00 32.54
N TYR A 92 -6.59 38.05 32.10
CA TYR A 92 -6.72 37.68 30.69
C TYR A 92 -8.18 37.55 30.32
N ALA A 93 -8.60 38.23 29.27
CA ALA A 93 -9.98 38.17 28.78
C ALA A 93 -9.98 38.20 27.25
N GLN A 94 -10.54 37.15 26.62
CA GLN A 94 -10.63 37.06 25.17
C GLN A 94 -11.84 36.25 24.72
N THR A 95 -12.28 36.47 23.46
CA THR A 95 -13.17 35.58 22.74
C THR A 95 -12.31 34.67 21.83
N LEU A 96 -12.38 33.38 22.06
CA LEU A 96 -11.69 32.37 21.30
C LEU A 96 -12.63 31.74 20.28
N ARG A 97 -12.06 31.38 19.10
CA ARG A 97 -12.79 30.73 18.00
C ARG A 97 -12.01 29.54 17.48
N PHE A 98 -12.74 28.44 17.25
CA PHE A 98 -12.18 27.21 16.71
C PHE A 98 -13.11 26.70 15.61
N ALA A 99 -12.57 26.45 14.42
CA ALA A 99 -13.30 25.74 13.38
C ALA A 99 -13.61 24.32 13.85
N VAL A 100 -14.82 23.86 13.63
CA VAL A 100 -15.22 22.49 13.94
C VAL A 100 -15.31 21.72 12.63
N PRO A 101 -14.28 20.94 12.24
CA PRO A 101 -14.29 20.20 10.98
C PRO A 101 -15.37 19.12 11.00
N PHE A 102 -15.85 18.72 9.83
CA PHE A 102 -16.64 17.52 9.69
C PHE A 102 -15.70 16.32 9.48
N GLY A 103 -15.81 15.33 10.34
CA GLY A 103 -14.96 14.14 10.33
C GLY A 103 -15.72 12.88 10.74
N PRO A 104 -15.05 11.73 10.72
CA PRO A 104 -15.65 10.47 11.13
C PRO A 104 -15.98 10.47 12.62
N ASN A 105 -17.00 9.69 12.99
CA ASN A 105 -17.48 9.51 14.38
C ASN A 105 -17.86 10.82 15.08
N MET A 106 -18.44 11.75 14.34
CA MET A 106 -19.03 12.98 14.87
C MET A 106 -20.55 12.88 14.73
N PRO A 107 -21.28 12.39 15.75
CA PRO A 107 -22.71 12.12 15.65
C PRO A 107 -23.55 13.41 15.67
N GLU A 108 -24.77 13.30 15.16
CA GLU A 108 -25.77 14.35 15.23
C GLU A 108 -26.20 14.63 16.68
N GLY A 109 -26.33 15.90 17.05
CA GLY A 109 -26.82 16.29 18.35
C GLY A 109 -25.84 16.12 19.51
N GLU A 110 -24.58 15.83 19.22
CA GLU A 110 -23.55 15.64 20.25
C GLU A 110 -23.08 16.98 20.80
N ALA A 111 -22.88 17.05 22.14
CA ALA A 111 -22.34 18.24 22.76
C ALA A 111 -20.87 18.49 22.40
N VAL A 112 -20.56 19.69 21.92
CA VAL A 112 -19.19 20.16 21.73
C VAL A 112 -18.66 20.63 23.10
N LYS A 113 -17.70 19.89 23.66
CA LYS A 113 -17.12 20.17 24.97
C LYS A 113 -15.82 20.95 24.86
N VAL A 114 -15.71 22.01 25.65
CA VAL A 114 -14.50 22.82 25.79
C VAL A 114 -13.94 22.64 27.18
N TYR A 115 -12.77 22.07 27.28
CA TYR A 115 -12.02 21.93 28.52
C TYR A 115 -11.02 23.08 28.60
N LEU A 116 -11.10 23.87 29.66
CA LEU A 116 -10.24 25.01 29.94
C LEU A 116 -9.43 24.72 31.19
N THR A 117 -8.13 24.88 31.15
CA THR A 117 -7.24 24.81 32.31
C THR A 117 -6.41 26.09 32.39
N ALA A 118 -6.68 26.95 33.33
CA ALA A 118 -5.88 28.13 33.62
C ALA A 118 -4.77 27.77 34.63
N THR A 119 -3.54 28.17 34.35
CA THR A 119 -2.37 27.89 35.20
C THR A 119 -1.64 29.17 35.52
N ASN A 120 -1.25 29.37 36.78
CA ASN A 120 -0.38 30.49 37.18
C ASN A 120 1.11 30.10 37.14
N VAL A 121 2.02 31.04 37.39
CA VAL A 121 3.49 30.80 37.30
C VAL A 121 4.02 29.85 38.39
N GLU A 122 3.27 29.62 39.46
CA GLU A 122 3.63 28.65 40.51
C GLU A 122 3.01 27.24 40.23
N GLY A 123 2.29 27.07 39.09
CA GLY A 123 1.73 25.79 38.67
C GLY A 123 0.35 25.46 39.25
N THR A 124 -0.27 26.39 39.99
CA THR A 124 -1.65 26.20 40.49
C THR A 124 -2.64 26.30 39.32
N THR A 125 -3.59 25.39 39.26
CA THR A 125 -4.55 25.28 38.16
C THR A 125 -5.98 25.46 38.58
N THR A 126 -6.81 25.93 37.66
CA THR A 126 -8.28 25.91 37.73
C THR A 126 -8.84 25.40 36.43
N ASP A 127 -9.74 24.43 36.52
CA ASP A 127 -10.39 23.80 35.39
C ASP A 127 -11.83 24.24 35.24
N LEU A 128 -12.31 24.36 34.02
CA LEU A 128 -13.70 24.62 33.67
C LEU A 128 -14.08 23.85 32.41
N ILE A 129 -15.32 23.38 32.35
CA ILE A 129 -15.86 22.69 31.17
C ILE A 129 -17.11 23.48 30.70
N LEU A 130 -17.13 23.80 29.42
CA LEU A 130 -18.32 24.26 28.72
C LEU A 130 -18.88 23.12 27.85
N SER A 131 -20.20 22.95 27.87
CA SER A 131 -20.91 21.91 27.10
C SER A 131 -22.24 22.41 26.49
N ASP A 132 -22.45 23.72 26.48
CA ASP A 132 -23.70 24.34 26.03
C ASP A 132 -23.73 24.62 24.52
N CYS A 133 -22.98 23.87 23.74
CA CYS A 133 -23.00 23.93 22.29
C CYS A 133 -23.32 22.54 21.72
N ILE A 134 -24.28 22.47 20.82
CA ILE A 134 -24.69 21.25 20.13
C ILE A 134 -24.12 21.25 18.73
N GLY A 135 -23.52 20.13 18.37
CA GLY A 135 -22.98 19.92 17.05
C GLY A 135 -23.95 19.23 16.10
N HIS A 136 -24.08 19.75 14.90
CA HIS A 136 -24.95 19.23 13.86
C HIS A 136 -24.14 18.75 12.65
N ARG A 137 -24.54 17.62 12.09
CA ARG A 137 -23.95 17.08 10.88
C ARG A 137 -24.49 17.77 9.64
N PRO A 138 -23.68 17.96 8.58
CA PRO A 138 -24.20 18.34 7.28
C PRO A 138 -25.18 17.26 6.79
N GLN A 139 -26.35 17.71 6.33
CA GLN A 139 -27.37 16.83 5.77
C GLN A 139 -26.95 16.37 4.37
N ILE A 140 -26.33 15.21 4.26
CA ILE A 140 -26.00 14.59 2.99
C ILE A 140 -27.21 13.80 2.52
N LYS A 141 -27.91 14.34 1.50
CA LYS A 141 -29.13 13.72 0.93
C LYS A 141 -28.86 12.91 -0.32
N THR A 142 -27.78 13.22 -0.98
CA THR A 142 -27.36 12.57 -2.23
C THR A 142 -25.86 12.34 -2.19
N LEU A 143 -25.40 11.24 -2.75
CA LEU A 143 -24.00 10.95 -2.92
C LEU A 143 -23.79 10.30 -4.29
N TYR A 144 -22.66 10.60 -4.91
CA TYR A 144 -22.31 10.11 -6.24
C TYR A 144 -20.91 9.54 -6.23
N ILE A 145 -20.72 8.40 -6.87
CA ILE A 145 -19.41 7.88 -7.25
C ILE A 145 -18.99 8.65 -8.50
N MET A 146 -17.89 9.39 -8.44
CA MET A 146 -17.48 10.32 -9.47
C MET A 146 -16.10 9.99 -10.03
N PRO A 147 -15.86 10.19 -11.34
CA PRO A 147 -14.51 10.07 -11.89
C PRO A 147 -13.59 11.15 -11.29
N PRO A 148 -12.32 10.81 -10.98
CA PRO A 148 -11.36 11.77 -10.44
C PRO A 148 -10.97 12.86 -11.46
N THR A 149 -11.02 12.53 -12.76
CA THR A 149 -10.77 13.45 -13.87
C THR A 149 -11.79 13.25 -14.99
N ILE A 150 -11.94 14.25 -15.85
CA ILE A 150 -12.90 14.19 -16.97
C ILE A 150 -12.58 13.07 -17.97
N ASP A 151 -11.31 12.70 -18.09
CA ASP A 151 -10.85 11.68 -19.04
C ASP A 151 -10.84 10.27 -18.44
N TYR A 152 -11.27 10.13 -17.18
CA TYR A 152 -11.32 8.82 -16.53
C TYR A 152 -12.57 8.04 -16.98
N THR A 153 -12.40 7.20 -17.98
CA THR A 153 -13.47 6.49 -18.68
C THR A 153 -14.22 5.42 -17.88
N PRO A 154 -13.63 4.70 -16.91
CA PRO A 154 -14.31 3.58 -16.23
C PRO A 154 -15.61 3.95 -15.52
N LEU A 155 -15.76 5.20 -15.07
CA LEU A 155 -16.97 5.69 -14.37
C LEU A 155 -17.92 6.50 -15.26
N GLY A 156 -17.53 6.85 -16.47
CA GLY A 156 -18.32 7.69 -17.35
C GLY A 156 -18.69 9.03 -16.69
N LYS A 157 -20.00 9.30 -16.56
CA LYS A 157 -20.52 10.53 -15.93
C LYS A 157 -20.70 10.43 -14.41
N GLY A 158 -20.30 9.32 -13.81
CA GLY A 158 -20.55 9.00 -12.42
C GLY A 158 -21.89 8.29 -12.18
N LYS A 159 -22.07 7.78 -10.98
CA LYS A 159 -23.24 7.00 -10.56
C LYS A 159 -23.77 7.52 -9.24
N GLN A 160 -25.06 7.83 -9.18
CA GLN A 160 -25.72 8.16 -7.93
C GLN A 160 -25.85 6.91 -7.05
N MET A 161 -25.56 7.08 -5.77
CA MET A 161 -25.80 6.08 -4.73
C MET A 161 -27.18 6.27 -4.10
N THR A 162 -27.79 5.20 -3.65
CA THR A 162 -29.07 5.22 -2.91
C THR A 162 -28.79 5.37 -1.42
N LEU A 163 -29.51 6.24 -0.74
CA LEU A 163 -29.46 6.32 0.73
C LEU A 163 -30.37 5.21 1.29
N GLU A 164 -29.77 4.31 2.04
CA GLU A 164 -30.43 3.19 2.71
C GLU A 164 -30.17 3.31 4.20
N ASP A 165 -31.24 3.61 4.96
CA ASP A 165 -31.19 3.90 6.41
C ASP A 165 -30.15 4.99 6.74
N ASP A 166 -28.95 4.61 7.11
CA ASP A 166 -27.84 5.48 7.56
C ASP A 166 -26.60 5.46 6.67
N HIS A 167 -26.60 4.69 5.56
CA HIS A 167 -25.49 4.56 4.63
C HIS A 167 -25.91 4.78 3.17
N PHE A 168 -24.93 5.06 2.32
CA PHE A 168 -25.13 5.16 0.87
C PHE A 168 -24.64 3.88 0.19
N ALA A 169 -25.46 3.32 -0.69
CA ALA A 169 -25.14 2.10 -1.43
C ALA A 169 -25.35 2.27 -2.93
N ALA A 170 -24.55 1.58 -3.71
CA ALA A 170 -24.73 1.42 -5.15
C ALA A 170 -24.47 -0.04 -5.52
N TYR A 171 -25.35 -0.58 -6.36
CA TYR A 171 -25.36 -1.99 -6.77
C TYR A 171 -25.33 -2.13 -8.27
N ASP A 172 -25.04 -3.34 -8.75
CA ASP A 172 -24.99 -3.72 -10.16
C ASP A 172 -24.12 -2.78 -11.01
N LEU A 173 -22.93 -2.45 -10.49
CA LEU A 173 -22.08 -1.43 -11.07
C LEU A 173 -21.29 -1.92 -12.28
N GLY A 174 -20.82 -3.16 -12.26
CA GLY A 174 -19.98 -3.74 -13.32
C GLY A 174 -18.69 -2.96 -13.55
N TYR A 175 -18.14 -2.33 -12.51
CA TYR A 175 -16.93 -1.54 -12.63
C TYR A 175 -15.67 -2.42 -12.67
N PRO A 176 -14.59 -1.95 -13.30
CA PRO A 176 -13.33 -2.67 -13.28
C PRO A 176 -12.89 -3.00 -11.85
N LYS A 177 -12.30 -4.17 -11.65
CA LYS A 177 -11.79 -4.63 -10.36
C LYS A 177 -10.68 -3.75 -9.76
N SER A 178 -10.04 -2.90 -10.57
CA SER A 178 -9.15 -1.83 -10.15
C SER A 178 -9.62 -0.53 -10.78
N MET A 179 -9.96 0.45 -9.94
CA MET A 179 -10.45 1.75 -10.39
C MET A 179 -10.20 2.85 -9.36
N GLN A 180 -10.32 4.10 -9.81
CA GLN A 180 -10.23 5.28 -8.96
C GLN A 180 -11.55 6.05 -8.97
N CYS A 181 -11.96 6.57 -7.82
CA CYS A 181 -13.15 7.40 -7.72
C CYS A 181 -13.01 8.51 -6.68
N LEU A 182 -13.94 9.44 -6.71
CA LEU A 182 -14.26 10.38 -5.64
C LEU A 182 -15.71 10.16 -5.24
N LEU A 183 -16.09 10.48 -4.00
CA LEU A 183 -17.48 10.54 -3.60
C LEU A 183 -17.88 12.01 -3.46
N ALA A 184 -18.91 12.44 -4.19
CA ALA A 184 -19.35 13.83 -4.19
C ALA A 184 -20.83 13.94 -3.86
N VAL A 185 -21.20 14.94 -3.07
CA VAL A 185 -22.58 15.18 -2.63
C VAL A 185 -23.48 15.63 -3.79
N VAL A 186 -22.89 16.21 -4.81
CA VAL A 186 -23.58 16.60 -6.06
C VAL A 186 -22.94 15.91 -7.25
N GLY A 187 -23.76 15.47 -8.17
CA GLY A 187 -23.30 14.85 -9.41
C GLY A 187 -22.53 15.80 -10.32
N THR A 188 -22.25 15.36 -11.54
CA THR A 188 -21.40 16.11 -12.46
C THR A 188 -21.96 17.50 -12.80
N LYS A 189 -21.06 18.47 -12.77
CA LYS A 189 -21.26 19.77 -13.41
C LYS A 189 -20.36 19.85 -14.63
N PHE A 190 -20.95 19.88 -15.83
CA PHE A 190 -20.21 19.84 -17.09
C PHE A 190 -19.25 18.63 -17.22
N GLY A 191 -19.64 17.47 -16.69
CA GLY A 191 -18.80 16.26 -16.72
C GLY A 191 -17.68 16.20 -15.67
N ARG A 192 -17.63 17.15 -14.74
CA ARG A 192 -16.61 17.26 -13.70
C ARG A 192 -17.23 17.25 -12.30
N VAL A 193 -16.43 16.93 -11.30
CA VAL A 193 -16.80 17.10 -9.89
C VAL A 193 -17.09 18.57 -9.60
N ASP A 194 -18.21 18.86 -8.96
CA ASP A 194 -18.52 20.20 -8.48
C ASP A 194 -17.92 20.42 -7.09
N TRP A 195 -16.74 21.01 -7.05
CA TRP A 195 -15.99 21.30 -5.84
C TRP A 195 -16.60 22.40 -4.95
N THR A 196 -17.73 22.98 -5.33
CA THR A 196 -18.46 23.90 -4.43
C THR A 196 -19.25 23.16 -3.37
N TYR A 197 -19.37 21.85 -3.48
CA TYR A 197 -20.01 20.96 -2.53
C TYR A 197 -18.98 19.98 -1.91
N PRO A 198 -19.31 19.33 -0.78
CA PRO A 198 -18.43 18.34 -0.16
C PRO A 198 -18.04 17.22 -1.10
N VAL A 199 -16.73 16.91 -1.12
CA VAL A 199 -16.12 15.83 -1.88
C VAL A 199 -15.26 15.00 -0.95
N PHE A 200 -15.41 13.69 -1.01
CA PHE A 200 -14.59 12.74 -0.26
C PHE A 200 -13.52 12.14 -1.19
N GLY A 201 -12.33 12.05 -0.65
CA GLY A 201 -11.16 11.42 -1.24
C GLY A 201 -10.19 10.97 -0.17
N MET A 202 -8.99 10.61 -0.55
CA MET A 202 -7.95 10.18 0.38
C MET A 202 -7.06 11.36 0.79
N LEU A 203 -6.95 11.61 2.10
CA LEU A 203 -6.03 12.58 2.68
C LEU A 203 -5.20 11.88 3.77
N ASN A 204 -3.88 11.92 3.65
CA ASN A 204 -2.97 11.22 4.58
C ASN A 204 -3.33 9.73 4.77
N GLY A 205 -3.70 9.04 3.69
CA GLY A 205 -4.07 7.62 3.69
C GLY A 205 -5.42 7.29 4.33
N LYS A 206 -6.26 8.30 4.61
CA LYS A 206 -7.59 8.12 5.20
C LYS A 206 -8.66 8.77 4.33
N LEU A 207 -9.82 8.13 4.27
CA LEU A 207 -11.00 8.70 3.62
C LEU A 207 -11.45 9.94 4.40
N SER A 208 -11.52 11.07 3.72
CA SER A 208 -11.75 12.38 4.35
C SER A 208 -12.47 13.30 3.36
N LEU A 209 -13.09 14.36 3.89
CA LEU A 209 -13.44 15.52 3.06
C LEU A 209 -12.16 16.17 2.55
N ILE A 210 -12.11 16.44 1.28
CA ILE A 210 -10.97 17.08 0.61
C ILE A 210 -11.40 18.33 -0.15
N THR A 211 -10.49 19.28 -0.29
CA THR A 211 -10.71 20.47 -1.11
C THR A 211 -10.10 20.29 -2.49
N LYS A 212 -10.55 21.13 -3.42
CA LYS A 212 -9.99 21.19 -4.77
C LYS A 212 -8.49 21.47 -4.76
N GLU A 213 -8.09 22.43 -3.91
CA GLU A 213 -6.70 22.87 -3.78
C GLU A 213 -5.81 21.73 -3.28
N GLN A 214 -6.26 20.95 -2.29
CA GLN A 214 -5.54 19.79 -1.78
C GLN A 214 -5.40 18.71 -2.86
N PHE A 215 -6.45 18.49 -3.65
CA PHE A 215 -6.43 17.50 -4.72
C PHE A 215 -5.52 17.92 -5.88
N GLU A 216 -5.59 19.18 -6.32
CA GLU A 216 -4.74 19.72 -7.39
C GLU A 216 -3.26 19.84 -6.96
N ALA A 217 -3.00 20.09 -5.68
CA ALA A 217 -1.63 20.12 -5.11
C ALA A 217 -1.04 18.71 -4.88
N GLY A 218 -1.84 17.64 -5.03
CA GLY A 218 -1.40 16.27 -4.76
C GLY A 218 -1.29 15.93 -3.27
N GLU A 219 -1.80 16.77 -2.38
CA GLU A 219 -1.91 16.51 -0.93
C GLU A 219 -3.01 15.50 -0.63
N ALA A 220 -4.08 15.53 -1.43
CA ALA A 220 -5.15 14.56 -1.43
C ALA A 220 -5.20 13.80 -2.76
N SER A 221 -5.76 12.60 -2.76
CA SER A 221 -5.88 11.76 -3.95
C SER A 221 -7.28 11.16 -4.09
N ALA A 222 -7.55 10.56 -5.24
CA ALA A 222 -8.72 9.74 -5.44
C ALA A 222 -8.68 8.50 -4.54
N ILE A 223 -9.86 7.95 -4.27
CA ILE A 223 -10.05 6.67 -3.61
C ILE A 223 -9.67 5.58 -4.61
N ILE A 224 -8.78 4.69 -4.24
CA ILE A 224 -8.42 3.51 -5.04
C ILE A 224 -9.28 2.35 -4.55
N LEU A 225 -10.05 1.76 -5.43
CA LEU A 225 -10.79 0.52 -5.21
C LEU A 225 -10.08 -0.58 -5.99
N GLU A 226 -9.63 -1.61 -5.29
CA GLU A 226 -8.91 -2.73 -5.88
C GLU A 226 -9.31 -4.03 -5.19
N ASN A 227 -9.79 -5.00 -5.98
CA ASN A 227 -10.15 -6.31 -5.47
C ASN A 227 -9.91 -7.37 -6.55
N ASP A 228 -8.78 -8.05 -6.44
CA ASP A 228 -8.39 -9.09 -7.40
C ASP A 228 -9.19 -10.41 -7.26
N GLN A 229 -10.00 -10.53 -6.20
CA GLN A 229 -10.84 -11.71 -5.96
C GLN A 229 -12.19 -11.61 -6.67
N VAL A 230 -12.47 -10.52 -7.38
CA VAL A 230 -13.74 -10.32 -8.10
C VAL A 230 -13.51 -10.13 -9.60
N GLU A 231 -14.51 -10.44 -10.40
CA GLU A 231 -14.54 -10.16 -11.85
C GLU A 231 -14.77 -8.67 -12.09
N SER A 232 -15.67 -8.07 -11.31
CA SER A 232 -16.05 -6.67 -11.34
C SER A 232 -16.42 -6.18 -9.96
N ILE A 233 -16.26 -4.86 -9.72
CA ILE A 233 -16.81 -4.21 -8.53
C ILE A 233 -18.27 -3.89 -8.80
N ASP A 234 -19.19 -4.59 -8.14
CA ASP A 234 -20.62 -4.47 -8.36
C ASP A 234 -21.34 -3.74 -7.25
N THR A 235 -20.69 -3.62 -6.07
CA THR A 235 -21.28 -2.97 -4.90
C THR A 235 -20.25 -2.04 -4.26
N ILE A 236 -20.69 -0.82 -3.94
CA ILE A 236 -19.95 0.16 -3.14
C ILE A 236 -20.91 0.68 -2.08
N ILE A 237 -20.49 0.63 -0.80
CA ILE A 237 -21.25 1.10 0.35
C ILE A 237 -20.40 2.09 1.13
N PHE A 238 -20.94 3.24 1.46
CA PHE A 238 -20.30 4.30 2.22
C PHE A 238 -21.14 4.66 3.46
N ASP A 239 -20.52 4.54 4.62
CA ASP A 239 -21.09 5.04 5.88
C ASP A 239 -20.61 6.48 6.13
N PRO A 240 -21.50 7.47 6.02
CA PRO A 240 -21.13 8.87 6.23
C PRO A 240 -20.84 9.20 7.71
N LEU A 241 -21.18 8.33 8.67
CA LEU A 241 -20.85 8.54 10.08
C LEU A 241 -19.39 8.18 10.37
N THR A 242 -18.99 6.99 9.95
CA THR A 242 -17.63 6.47 10.21
C THR A 242 -16.62 6.83 9.14
N PHE A 243 -17.07 7.28 7.97
CA PHE A 243 -16.31 7.43 6.73
C PHE A 243 -15.71 6.09 6.27
N GLU A 244 -16.39 5.00 6.63
CA GLU A 244 -16.01 3.68 6.15
C GLU A 244 -16.57 3.45 4.75
N LEU A 245 -15.71 2.96 3.87
CA LEU A 245 -16.08 2.58 2.51
C LEU A 245 -15.81 1.08 2.34
N THR A 246 -16.86 0.34 2.04
CA THR A 246 -16.76 -1.07 1.68
C THR A 246 -17.17 -1.26 0.23
N TYR A 247 -16.54 -2.21 -0.43
CA TYR A 247 -16.85 -2.54 -1.81
C TYR A 247 -16.61 -4.02 -2.06
N GLY A 248 -17.35 -4.55 -3.02
CA GLY A 248 -17.29 -5.96 -3.38
C GLY A 248 -17.90 -6.19 -4.75
N GLY A 249 -17.96 -7.43 -5.16
CA GLY A 249 -18.51 -7.79 -6.46
C GLY A 249 -18.74 -9.27 -6.61
N LYS A 250 -19.01 -9.68 -7.83
CA LYS A 250 -19.14 -11.07 -8.17
C LYS A 250 -17.78 -11.73 -7.97
N VAL A 251 -17.70 -12.60 -6.97
CA VAL A 251 -16.49 -13.37 -6.70
C VAL A 251 -16.13 -14.16 -7.94
N ALA A 252 -14.91 -14.03 -8.40
CA ALA A 252 -14.39 -14.81 -9.51
C ALA A 252 -14.56 -16.29 -9.17
N GLN A 253 -15.21 -17.04 -10.05
CA GLN A 253 -15.37 -18.48 -9.87
C GLN A 253 -14.16 -19.19 -10.47
N PRO A 254 -13.60 -20.17 -9.75
CA PRO A 254 -12.55 -21.00 -10.32
C PRO A 254 -13.03 -21.62 -11.62
N ILE A 255 -12.17 -21.65 -12.61
CA ILE A 255 -12.51 -22.27 -13.88
C ILE A 255 -12.75 -23.78 -13.69
N SER A 256 -13.73 -24.29 -14.42
CA SER A 256 -13.95 -25.75 -14.59
C SER A 256 -13.44 -26.28 -15.93
N ALA A 257 -13.15 -25.35 -16.87
CA ALA A 257 -12.57 -25.66 -18.17
C ALA A 257 -11.77 -24.44 -18.67
N LEU A 258 -10.73 -24.71 -19.45
CA LEU A 258 -9.93 -23.73 -20.18
C LEU A 258 -9.75 -24.24 -21.62
N ASN A 259 -10.31 -23.51 -22.58
CA ASN A 259 -10.00 -23.71 -23.99
C ASN A 259 -9.05 -22.59 -24.44
N VAL A 260 -7.79 -22.93 -24.68
CA VAL A 260 -6.76 -21.92 -24.99
C VAL A 260 -7.02 -21.14 -26.28
N LEU A 261 -7.89 -21.64 -27.19
CA LEU A 261 -8.20 -20.97 -28.45
C LEU A 261 -9.39 -20.01 -28.35
N THR A 262 -10.29 -20.21 -27.38
CA THR A 262 -11.51 -19.40 -27.24
C THR A 262 -11.51 -18.51 -25.99
N ASP A 263 -10.88 -18.96 -24.90
CA ASP A 263 -10.92 -18.29 -23.60
C ASP A 263 -9.72 -17.37 -23.37
N LEU A 264 -8.67 -17.52 -24.21
CA LEU A 264 -7.49 -16.65 -24.18
C LEU A 264 -7.49 -15.74 -25.41
N GLU A 265 -7.27 -14.45 -25.20
CA GLU A 265 -7.20 -13.43 -26.25
C GLU A 265 -5.92 -13.53 -27.07
N GLU A 266 -5.99 -13.25 -28.37
CA GLU A 266 -4.80 -13.13 -29.23
C GLU A 266 -4.03 -11.85 -28.88
N GLU A 267 -2.71 -11.93 -28.97
CA GLU A 267 -1.80 -10.79 -28.74
C GLU A 267 -2.09 -10.06 -27.40
N PRO A 268 -2.05 -10.75 -26.25
CA PRO A 268 -2.52 -10.18 -24.97
C PRO A 268 -1.78 -8.90 -24.60
N ALA A 269 -2.52 -7.85 -24.27
CA ALA A 269 -1.99 -6.52 -23.95
C ALA A 269 -1.09 -6.50 -22.71
N SER A 270 -1.18 -7.50 -21.83
CA SER A 270 -0.32 -7.70 -20.67
C SER A 270 1.16 -7.97 -21.02
N ILE A 271 1.46 -8.42 -22.25
CA ILE A 271 2.82 -8.57 -22.75
C ILE A 271 3.23 -7.24 -23.42
N ALA A 272 4.23 -6.56 -22.88
CA ALA A 272 4.65 -5.24 -23.37
C ALA A 272 5.24 -5.28 -24.78
N SER A 273 6.08 -6.27 -25.08
CA SER A 273 6.72 -6.43 -26.37
C SER A 273 5.74 -6.86 -27.47
N SER A 274 5.50 -6.03 -28.47
CA SER A 274 4.56 -6.31 -29.58
C SER A 274 4.97 -7.50 -30.45
N SER A 275 6.25 -7.77 -30.59
CA SER A 275 6.76 -8.93 -31.33
C SER A 275 6.55 -10.23 -30.58
N VAL A 276 6.77 -10.22 -29.27
CA VAL A 276 6.56 -11.39 -28.38
C VAL A 276 5.06 -11.65 -28.21
N ARG A 277 4.26 -10.63 -28.10
CA ARG A 277 2.79 -10.73 -27.95
C ARG A 277 2.15 -11.65 -28.98
N LYS A 278 2.59 -11.57 -30.23
CA LYS A 278 2.11 -12.42 -31.35
C LYS A 278 2.36 -13.92 -31.18
N LEU A 279 3.27 -14.29 -30.30
CA LEU A 279 3.58 -15.69 -30.02
C LEU A 279 2.61 -16.32 -29.01
N TYR A 280 1.76 -15.48 -28.38
CA TYR A 280 0.92 -15.89 -27.26
C TYR A 280 -0.57 -15.55 -27.47
N ARG A 281 -1.40 -16.39 -26.87
CA ARG A 281 -2.74 -16.02 -26.43
C ARG A 281 -2.69 -15.86 -24.92
N GLY A 282 -3.55 -15.02 -24.30
CA GLY A 282 -3.50 -14.84 -22.85
C GLY A 282 -4.74 -14.17 -22.28
N ALA A 283 -4.98 -14.47 -21.00
CA ALA A 283 -6.02 -13.82 -20.17
C ALA A 283 -5.63 -13.93 -18.70
N LYS A 284 -6.30 -13.16 -17.85
CA LYS A 284 -6.31 -13.39 -16.41
C LYS A 284 -7.32 -14.47 -16.09
N VAL A 285 -6.88 -15.54 -15.45
CA VAL A 285 -7.69 -16.71 -15.11
C VAL A 285 -7.67 -16.94 -13.60
N PHE A 286 -8.83 -17.18 -13.00
CA PHE A 286 -8.95 -17.48 -11.58
C PHE A 286 -8.90 -19.00 -11.36
N PHE A 287 -7.93 -19.46 -10.58
CA PHE A 287 -7.78 -20.85 -10.19
C PHE A 287 -8.02 -21.01 -8.68
N ALA A 288 -8.55 -22.16 -8.27
CA ALA A 288 -8.60 -22.55 -6.87
C ALA A 288 -7.58 -23.67 -6.59
N LYS A 289 -6.88 -23.54 -5.47
CA LYS A 289 -5.92 -24.57 -5.03
C LYS A 289 -6.56 -25.96 -4.99
N ASP A 290 -5.86 -26.94 -5.51
CA ASP A 290 -6.28 -28.33 -5.61
C ASP A 290 -7.53 -28.61 -6.47
N SER A 291 -8.05 -27.60 -7.19
CA SER A 291 -9.17 -27.80 -8.12
C SER A 291 -8.72 -28.53 -9.41
N GLU A 292 -9.66 -29.25 -10.01
CA GLU A 292 -9.50 -29.86 -11.31
C GLU A 292 -10.28 -29.05 -12.37
N PHE A 293 -9.71 -28.95 -13.55
CA PHE A 293 -10.37 -28.35 -14.72
C PHE A 293 -10.02 -29.11 -15.99
N THR A 294 -10.81 -28.92 -17.03
CA THR A 294 -10.58 -29.49 -18.36
C THR A 294 -9.75 -28.53 -19.20
N LEU A 295 -8.67 -29.00 -19.80
CA LEU A 295 -7.82 -28.23 -20.71
C LEU A 295 -8.01 -28.72 -22.15
N THR A 296 -8.35 -27.80 -23.05
CA THR A 296 -8.61 -28.07 -24.46
C THR A 296 -7.99 -27.00 -25.37
N GLY A 297 -7.97 -27.29 -26.67
CA GLY A 297 -7.38 -26.37 -27.67
C GLY A 297 -5.86 -26.50 -27.81
N VAL A 298 -5.22 -27.42 -27.08
CA VAL A 298 -3.81 -27.78 -27.17
C VAL A 298 -3.65 -29.08 -27.96
N ASN A 299 -2.45 -29.37 -28.49
CA ASN A 299 -2.20 -30.60 -29.24
C ASN A 299 -1.99 -31.80 -28.31
N ASP A 300 -1.28 -31.62 -27.19
CA ASP A 300 -1.02 -32.64 -26.17
C ASP A 300 -1.18 -32.01 -24.78
N VAL A 301 -2.23 -32.40 -24.06
CA VAL A 301 -2.55 -31.85 -22.73
C VAL A 301 -1.42 -32.10 -21.73
N ALA A 302 -0.80 -33.27 -21.74
CA ALA A 302 0.28 -33.58 -20.82
C ALA A 302 1.55 -32.73 -21.08
N ALA A 303 1.84 -32.48 -22.36
CA ALA A 303 2.98 -31.65 -22.75
C ALA A 303 2.71 -30.14 -22.59
N ALA A 304 1.45 -29.72 -22.73
CA ALA A 304 1.05 -28.32 -22.61
C ALA A 304 0.97 -27.82 -21.16
N CYS A 305 0.80 -28.72 -20.19
CA CYS A 305 0.71 -28.34 -18.77
C CYS A 305 1.97 -27.63 -18.29
N ASN A 306 1.78 -26.50 -17.60
CA ASN A 306 2.85 -25.85 -16.86
C ASN A 306 3.43 -26.78 -15.79
N TYR A 307 4.74 -27.02 -15.83
CA TYR A 307 5.41 -28.00 -14.96
C TYR A 307 5.34 -27.66 -13.47
N ASP A 308 5.15 -26.41 -13.11
CA ASP A 308 5.17 -25.97 -11.72
C ASP A 308 3.76 -25.80 -11.14
N TYR A 309 2.81 -25.36 -11.97
CA TYR A 309 1.45 -25.00 -11.52
C TYR A 309 0.38 -26.02 -11.88
N MET A 310 0.65 -26.97 -12.77
CA MET A 310 -0.35 -27.90 -13.28
C MET A 310 0.12 -29.34 -13.18
N GLU A 311 -0.79 -30.24 -12.81
CA GLU A 311 -0.57 -31.68 -12.78
C GLU A 311 -1.56 -32.38 -13.73
N TYR A 312 -1.04 -33.05 -14.76
CA TYR A 312 -1.86 -33.82 -15.69
C TYR A 312 -2.50 -35.02 -15.01
N GLN A 313 -3.82 -35.16 -15.13
CA GLN A 313 -4.62 -36.21 -14.47
C GLN A 313 -5.14 -37.28 -15.45
N GLY A 314 -4.79 -37.18 -16.73
CA GLY A 314 -5.25 -38.06 -17.77
C GLY A 314 -6.36 -37.50 -18.66
N GLY A 315 -6.34 -37.83 -19.95
CA GLY A 315 -7.28 -37.29 -20.94
C GLY A 315 -7.10 -35.78 -21.14
N ASP A 316 -8.14 -35.04 -20.82
CA ASP A 316 -8.14 -33.56 -20.87
C ASP A 316 -8.14 -32.90 -19.47
N LYS A 317 -7.94 -33.69 -18.40
CA LYS A 317 -8.01 -33.22 -17.03
C LYS A 317 -6.68 -32.77 -16.48
N VAL A 318 -6.70 -31.64 -15.81
CA VAL A 318 -5.55 -30.99 -15.18
C VAL A 318 -5.94 -30.57 -13.75
N LYS A 319 -5.06 -30.83 -12.78
CA LYS A 319 -5.16 -30.34 -11.42
C LYS A 319 -4.29 -29.08 -11.26
N TRP A 320 -4.85 -28.05 -10.61
CA TRP A 320 -4.12 -26.85 -10.25
C TRP A 320 -3.32 -27.05 -8.96
N LEU A 321 -2.05 -26.69 -8.96
CA LEU A 321 -1.10 -26.84 -7.84
C LEU A 321 -0.75 -25.52 -7.14
N GLY A 322 -1.07 -24.39 -7.77
CA GLY A 322 -0.80 -23.05 -7.21
C GLY A 322 -1.80 -22.68 -6.10
N GLU A 323 -1.54 -21.55 -5.45
CA GLU A 323 -2.49 -20.98 -4.50
C GLU A 323 -3.77 -20.49 -5.21
N THR A 324 -4.86 -20.32 -4.44
CA THR A 324 -6.11 -19.77 -4.97
C THR A 324 -5.90 -18.30 -5.34
N GLY A 325 -6.22 -17.92 -6.58
CA GLY A 325 -6.07 -16.54 -7.02
C GLY A 325 -6.15 -16.35 -8.52
N MET A 326 -6.00 -15.08 -8.93
CA MET A 326 -5.90 -14.69 -10.34
C MET A 326 -4.46 -14.82 -10.81
N TYR A 327 -4.30 -15.37 -12.03
CA TYR A 327 -2.99 -15.53 -12.67
C TYR A 327 -3.06 -15.04 -14.10
N ASN A 328 -2.00 -14.39 -14.59
CA ASN A 328 -1.78 -14.22 -16.01
C ASN A 328 -1.50 -15.61 -16.59
N THR A 329 -2.36 -16.07 -17.47
CA THR A 329 -2.29 -17.36 -18.12
C THR A 329 -2.04 -17.14 -19.61
N TYR A 330 -0.90 -17.61 -20.11
CA TYR A 330 -0.54 -17.47 -21.49
C TYR A 330 -0.40 -18.85 -22.16
N TYR A 331 -0.85 -18.96 -23.38
CA TYR A 331 -0.60 -20.10 -24.23
C TYR A 331 0.43 -19.74 -25.31
N HIS A 332 1.60 -20.34 -25.24
CA HIS A 332 2.64 -20.19 -26.27
C HIS A 332 2.28 -21.04 -27.48
N ILE A 333 1.86 -20.39 -28.58
CA ILE A 333 1.22 -21.04 -29.74
C ILE A 333 2.16 -22.07 -30.41
N ALA A 334 3.39 -21.67 -30.73
CA ALA A 334 4.34 -22.54 -31.42
C ALA A 334 4.90 -23.66 -30.51
N GLY A 335 4.98 -23.42 -29.23
CA GLY A 335 5.53 -24.35 -28.25
C GLY A 335 4.50 -25.26 -27.60
N ASP A 336 3.20 -25.08 -27.90
CA ASP A 336 2.07 -25.82 -27.32
C ASP A 336 2.20 -25.95 -25.78
N TYR A 337 2.36 -24.81 -25.10
CA TYR A 337 2.68 -24.79 -23.68
C TYR A 337 1.97 -23.65 -22.95
N ILE A 338 1.49 -23.92 -21.74
CA ILE A 338 0.86 -22.91 -20.88
C ILE A 338 1.90 -22.31 -19.95
N VAL A 339 2.06 -21.02 -20.03
CA VAL A 339 2.88 -20.20 -19.11
C VAL A 339 1.97 -19.57 -18.07
N ILE A 340 2.33 -19.70 -16.82
CA ILE A 340 1.60 -19.12 -15.68
C ILE A 340 2.49 -18.08 -15.00
N GLU A 341 1.95 -16.90 -14.81
CA GLU A 341 2.58 -15.85 -14.01
C GLU A 341 1.59 -15.33 -12.95
N PRO A 342 1.99 -15.23 -11.69
CA PRO A 342 1.26 -14.41 -10.72
C PRO A 342 1.09 -12.98 -11.23
N LEU A 343 0.18 -12.22 -10.66
CA LEU A 343 0.06 -10.81 -11.00
C LEU A 343 1.35 -10.06 -10.65
N ALA A 344 1.63 -8.97 -11.36
CA ALA A 344 2.91 -8.25 -11.25
C ALA A 344 3.14 -7.59 -9.86
N ASP A 345 2.11 -7.45 -9.05
CA ASP A 345 2.17 -7.01 -7.66
C ASP A 345 2.50 -8.14 -6.66
N ALA A 346 2.51 -9.41 -7.12
CA ALA A 346 2.96 -10.53 -6.31
C ALA A 346 4.47 -10.46 -6.06
N VAL A 347 4.85 -10.40 -4.79
CA VAL A 347 6.21 -10.17 -4.33
C VAL A 347 6.63 -11.18 -3.27
N TYR A 348 7.91 -11.25 -2.98
CA TYR A 348 8.42 -12.00 -1.83
C TYR A 348 7.69 -11.63 -0.54
N PRO A 349 7.32 -12.58 0.35
CA PRO A 349 7.70 -14.00 0.31
C PRO A 349 6.77 -14.91 -0.49
N ASP A 350 5.71 -14.42 -1.10
CA ASP A 350 4.70 -15.25 -1.75
C ASP A 350 5.15 -15.77 -3.12
N VAL A 351 5.96 -14.97 -3.81
CA VAL A 351 6.53 -15.28 -5.13
C VAL A 351 7.99 -14.87 -5.20
N MET A 352 8.78 -15.65 -5.94
CA MET A 352 10.11 -15.31 -6.38
C MET A 352 10.15 -15.28 -7.92
N TRP A 353 10.86 -14.31 -8.48
CA TRP A 353 11.03 -14.14 -9.92
C TRP A 353 12.45 -14.48 -10.34
N LEU A 354 12.61 -15.04 -11.54
CA LEU A 354 13.90 -15.35 -12.13
C LEU A 354 14.01 -14.64 -13.47
N CYS A 355 15.11 -13.93 -13.69
CA CYS A 355 15.39 -13.21 -14.93
C CYS A 355 16.85 -13.39 -15.33
N GLY A 356 17.10 -13.51 -16.63
CA GLY A 356 18.46 -13.67 -17.17
C GLY A 356 18.51 -14.14 -18.60
N VAL A 357 19.64 -14.66 -19.01
CA VAL A 357 19.94 -15.14 -20.36
C VAL A 357 20.24 -16.63 -20.40
N GLY A 358 20.13 -17.26 -21.57
CA GLY A 358 20.36 -18.68 -21.75
C GLY A 358 19.26 -19.59 -21.23
N MET A 359 18.10 -19.02 -20.91
CA MET A 359 16.91 -19.71 -20.40
C MET A 359 15.70 -19.43 -21.27
N GLY A 360 14.71 -20.30 -21.21
CA GLY A 360 13.45 -20.16 -21.93
C GLY A 360 12.33 -20.96 -21.29
N GLN A 361 11.11 -20.80 -21.83
CA GLN A 361 9.98 -21.64 -21.42
C GLN A 361 10.23 -23.10 -21.85
N PRO A 362 9.86 -24.09 -21.04
CA PRO A 362 10.09 -25.51 -21.31
C PRO A 362 9.07 -26.07 -22.30
N THR A 363 8.96 -25.45 -23.47
CA THR A 363 8.00 -25.75 -24.52
C THR A 363 8.51 -26.85 -25.49
N SER A 364 7.67 -27.28 -26.42
CA SER A 364 8.09 -28.19 -27.49
C SER A 364 9.02 -27.53 -28.54
N ALA A 365 9.03 -26.20 -28.59
CA ALA A 365 9.92 -25.35 -29.39
C ALA A 365 10.59 -24.29 -28.51
N PRO A 366 11.53 -24.69 -27.64
CA PRO A 366 12.10 -23.79 -26.66
C PRO A 366 13.02 -22.77 -27.32
N GLU A 367 12.90 -21.52 -26.91
CA GLU A 367 13.76 -20.42 -27.31
C GLU A 367 14.44 -19.83 -26.08
N VAL A 368 15.73 -19.58 -26.15
CA VAL A 368 16.46 -18.93 -25.05
C VAL A 368 16.39 -17.41 -25.15
N THR A 369 16.33 -16.77 -24.01
CA THR A 369 16.40 -15.30 -23.93
C THR A 369 17.80 -14.81 -24.30
N SER A 370 17.86 -13.70 -25.01
CA SER A 370 19.09 -13.03 -25.40
C SER A 370 19.44 -11.80 -24.57
N GLY A 371 18.64 -11.48 -23.56
CA GLY A 371 18.81 -10.29 -22.72
C GLY A 371 17.99 -10.32 -21.45
N TRP A 372 18.33 -9.43 -20.54
CA TRP A 372 17.64 -9.23 -19.28
C TRP A 372 16.39 -8.35 -19.46
N GLY A 373 15.25 -8.75 -18.89
CA GLY A 373 14.02 -7.96 -18.98
C GLY A 373 12.86 -8.59 -18.24
N PHE A 374 11.83 -7.78 -18.03
CA PHE A 374 10.57 -8.17 -17.39
C PHE A 374 9.34 -7.87 -18.27
N ASP A 375 9.56 -7.66 -19.57
CA ASP A 375 8.53 -7.19 -20.50
C ASP A 375 7.72 -8.33 -21.14
N SER A 376 8.13 -9.57 -20.93
CA SER A 376 7.50 -10.72 -21.57
C SER A 376 7.76 -12.05 -20.85
N PRO A 377 6.82 -13.01 -20.95
CA PRO A 377 6.92 -14.31 -20.27
C PRO A 377 8.07 -15.22 -20.73
N ASN A 378 8.81 -14.87 -21.76
CA ASN A 378 10.01 -15.59 -22.17
C ASN A 378 11.31 -14.95 -21.69
N GLN A 379 11.24 -13.85 -20.92
CA GLN A 379 12.39 -13.17 -20.32
C GLN A 379 12.46 -13.30 -18.81
N ASN A 380 11.33 -13.58 -18.19
CA ASN A 380 11.22 -13.77 -16.75
C ASN A 380 10.37 -15.00 -16.43
N PHE A 381 10.58 -15.58 -15.28
CA PHE A 381 9.93 -16.81 -14.86
C PHE A 381 9.48 -16.65 -13.40
N ALA A 382 8.21 -16.94 -13.14
CA ALA A 382 7.67 -16.90 -11.79
C ALA A 382 7.77 -18.26 -11.12
N ALA A 383 8.22 -18.29 -9.89
CA ALA A 383 8.24 -19.51 -9.10
C ALA A 383 6.87 -19.89 -8.60
N ARG A 384 6.62 -21.19 -8.50
CA ARG A 384 5.63 -21.69 -7.55
C ARG A 384 6.28 -21.82 -6.17
N THR A 385 5.66 -21.21 -5.16
CA THR A 385 6.04 -21.41 -3.76
C THR A 385 5.55 -22.80 -3.29
N ILE A 386 6.50 -23.71 -3.01
CA ILE A 386 6.21 -25.11 -2.65
C ILE A 386 6.23 -25.33 -1.13
N ALA A 387 6.89 -24.46 -0.40
CA ALA A 387 6.86 -24.35 1.06
C ALA A 387 7.27 -22.91 1.45
N PRO A 388 7.06 -22.48 2.70
CA PRO A 388 7.49 -21.16 3.13
C PRO A 388 8.97 -20.90 2.79
N LYS A 389 9.23 -19.84 2.00
CA LYS A 389 10.57 -19.45 1.51
C LYS A 389 11.28 -20.53 0.66
N THR A 390 10.53 -21.42 0.05
CA THR A 390 11.06 -22.45 -0.87
C THR A 390 10.32 -22.36 -2.20
N TYR A 391 11.06 -22.11 -3.27
CA TYR A 391 10.55 -21.73 -4.58
C TYR A 391 11.00 -22.71 -5.64
N GLN A 392 10.09 -23.06 -6.55
CA GLN A 392 10.35 -23.97 -7.66
C GLN A 392 10.12 -23.28 -8.99
N PHE A 393 11.08 -23.42 -9.90
CA PHE A 393 11.02 -22.97 -11.28
C PHE A 393 11.32 -24.12 -12.20
N THR A 394 10.59 -24.30 -13.27
CA THR A 394 10.93 -25.24 -14.31
C THR A 394 11.17 -24.48 -15.61
N VAL A 395 12.42 -24.49 -16.07
CA VAL A 395 12.87 -23.73 -17.24
C VAL A 395 13.68 -24.60 -18.20
N TYR A 396 13.62 -24.29 -19.48
CA TYR A 396 14.59 -24.76 -20.43
C TYR A 396 15.87 -23.95 -20.28
N MET A 397 17.01 -24.63 -20.27
CA MET A 397 18.34 -23.99 -20.19
C MET A 397 19.24 -24.52 -21.26
N LYS A 398 19.96 -23.61 -21.91
CA LYS A 398 20.99 -23.98 -22.89
C LYS A 398 22.25 -23.18 -22.64
N ASN A 399 23.29 -23.86 -22.21
CA ASN A 399 24.61 -23.28 -22.03
C ASN A 399 25.54 -23.64 -23.17
N THR A 400 26.06 -22.63 -23.83
CA THR A 400 27.09 -22.74 -24.83
C THR A 400 28.36 -22.09 -24.31
N PRO A 401 29.48 -22.80 -24.18
CA PRO A 401 30.74 -22.21 -23.74
C PRO A 401 31.16 -21.05 -24.65
N ASP A 402 31.72 -20.00 -24.07
CA ASP A 402 32.28 -18.88 -24.82
C ASP A 402 33.69 -19.22 -25.28
N ALA A 403 33.93 -19.30 -26.58
CA ALA A 403 35.20 -19.65 -27.14
C ALA A 403 36.30 -18.58 -26.93
N ASP A 404 35.87 -17.33 -26.78
CA ASP A 404 36.78 -16.17 -26.62
C ASP A 404 37.11 -15.90 -25.14
N HIS A 405 36.23 -16.38 -24.23
CA HIS A 405 36.37 -16.22 -22.79
C HIS A 405 36.27 -17.58 -22.07
N PRO A 406 37.37 -18.35 -22.02
CA PRO A 406 37.38 -19.65 -21.34
C PRO A 406 36.87 -19.56 -19.90
N GLY A 407 35.97 -20.46 -19.54
CA GLY A 407 35.30 -20.48 -18.23
C GLY A 407 33.95 -19.77 -18.23
N TRP A 408 33.57 -19.13 -19.32
CA TRP A 408 32.27 -18.44 -19.45
C TRP A 408 31.29 -19.29 -20.25
N GLY A 409 30.02 -19.25 -19.84
CA GLY A 409 28.90 -19.82 -20.55
C GLY A 409 27.82 -18.78 -20.87
N SER A 410 26.87 -19.19 -21.69
CA SER A 410 25.78 -18.31 -22.12
C SER A 410 24.64 -18.17 -21.10
N VAL A 411 24.60 -19.01 -20.06
CA VAL A 411 23.57 -18.95 -19.01
C VAL A 411 24.03 -18.04 -17.88
N ASN A 412 23.25 -16.98 -17.63
CA ASN A 412 23.52 -16.02 -16.59
C ASN A 412 22.19 -15.40 -16.09
N PHE A 413 21.89 -15.48 -14.79
CA PHE A 413 20.60 -15.05 -14.26
C PHE A 413 20.66 -14.64 -12.77
N LYS A 414 19.57 -14.07 -12.27
CA LYS A 414 19.32 -13.75 -10.85
C LYS A 414 17.91 -14.08 -10.43
N PHE A 415 17.72 -14.23 -9.13
CA PHE A 415 16.40 -14.28 -8.49
C PHE A 415 16.06 -12.90 -7.91
N PHE A 416 14.78 -12.51 -8.03
CA PHE A 416 14.26 -11.20 -7.67
C PHE A 416 13.04 -11.34 -6.76
N HIS A 417 12.92 -10.45 -5.79
CA HIS A 417 11.78 -10.41 -4.86
C HIS A 417 10.51 -9.80 -5.47
N GLN A 418 10.59 -9.26 -6.67
CA GLN A 418 9.50 -8.56 -7.35
C GLN A 418 9.61 -8.75 -8.88
N HIS A 419 8.49 -8.48 -9.58
CA HIS A 419 8.49 -8.44 -11.04
C HIS A 419 9.14 -7.15 -11.54
N GLY A 420 10.45 -7.08 -11.46
CA GLY A 420 11.23 -5.91 -11.80
C GLY A 420 12.61 -5.91 -11.14
N TRP A 421 13.40 -4.90 -11.47
CA TRP A 421 14.71 -4.68 -10.87
C TRP A 421 14.60 -4.31 -9.39
N GLY A 422 15.59 -4.75 -8.60
CA GLY A 422 15.65 -4.55 -7.17
C GLY A 422 15.22 -5.78 -6.36
N GLY A 423 15.72 -5.89 -5.12
CA GLY A 423 15.48 -7.06 -4.27
C GLY A 423 16.11 -8.35 -4.80
N GLU A 424 17.30 -8.23 -5.40
CA GLU A 424 18.00 -9.40 -5.94
C GLU A 424 18.63 -10.26 -4.84
N GLU A 425 18.53 -11.58 -5.01
CA GLU A 425 19.32 -12.52 -4.23
C GLU A 425 20.74 -12.58 -4.77
N ALA A 426 21.70 -12.85 -3.88
CA ALA A 426 23.10 -13.02 -4.25
C ALA A 426 23.48 -14.50 -4.23
N SER A 427 23.92 -15.04 -5.35
CA SER A 427 24.33 -16.44 -5.51
C SER A 427 25.40 -16.87 -4.51
N THR A 428 26.27 -15.94 -4.08
CA THR A 428 27.33 -16.17 -3.09
C THR A 428 26.82 -16.59 -1.72
N ASN A 429 25.54 -16.38 -1.44
CA ASN A 429 24.91 -16.78 -0.19
C ASN A 429 24.43 -18.24 -0.21
N TYR A 430 24.46 -18.90 -1.36
CA TYR A 430 23.82 -20.20 -1.56
C TYR A 430 24.83 -21.33 -1.83
N THR A 431 24.51 -22.52 -1.33
CA THR A 431 25.16 -23.76 -1.76
C THR A 431 24.47 -24.25 -3.04
N ILE A 432 25.18 -24.24 -4.15
CA ILE A 432 24.68 -24.59 -5.48
C ILE A 432 25.04 -26.04 -5.81
N SER A 433 24.10 -26.82 -6.34
CA SER A 433 24.32 -28.23 -6.69
C SER A 433 23.42 -28.74 -7.83
N GLY A 434 23.84 -29.80 -8.51
CA GLY A 434 23.06 -30.51 -9.54
C GLY A 434 23.32 -30.05 -10.98
N LEU A 435 23.99 -28.92 -11.20
CA LEU A 435 24.39 -28.43 -12.52
C LEU A 435 25.68 -27.60 -12.38
N ASN A 436 26.44 -27.43 -13.47
CA ASN A 436 27.62 -26.55 -13.48
C ASN A 436 27.21 -25.06 -13.53
N ILE A 437 26.54 -24.64 -12.49
CA ILE A 437 26.19 -23.24 -12.20
C ILE A 437 27.03 -22.80 -11.02
N ASN A 438 27.64 -21.63 -11.12
CA ASN A 438 28.52 -21.06 -10.12
C ASN A 438 27.97 -19.72 -9.60
N ALA A 439 28.38 -19.36 -8.39
CA ALA A 439 28.23 -18.01 -7.92
C ALA A 439 29.27 -17.10 -8.61
N SER A 440 28.81 -16.03 -9.24
CA SER A 440 29.73 -15.06 -9.84
C SER A 440 30.38 -14.18 -8.80
N MET A 441 31.71 -14.10 -8.87
CA MET A 441 32.54 -13.20 -8.05
C MET A 441 33.11 -12.03 -8.88
N GLU A 442 32.81 -11.97 -10.18
CA GLU A 442 33.30 -10.90 -11.05
C GLU A 442 32.60 -9.57 -10.79
N GLU A 443 33.34 -8.48 -10.82
CA GLU A 443 32.86 -7.13 -10.45
C GLU A 443 31.59 -6.71 -11.23
N SER A 444 31.49 -7.07 -12.51
CA SER A 444 30.31 -6.76 -13.35
C SER A 444 29.11 -7.69 -13.14
N ASN A 445 29.31 -8.86 -12.51
CA ASN A 445 28.31 -9.92 -12.37
C ASN A 445 28.19 -10.46 -10.93
N VAL A 446 28.69 -9.73 -9.94
CA VAL A 446 28.66 -10.16 -8.54
C VAL A 446 27.24 -10.54 -8.12
N GLY A 447 27.12 -11.76 -7.57
CA GLY A 447 25.85 -12.28 -7.09
C GLY A 447 24.97 -12.92 -8.15
N ASN A 448 25.37 -12.97 -9.43
CA ASN A 448 24.66 -13.75 -10.44
C ASN A 448 24.90 -15.25 -10.27
N TRP A 449 23.94 -16.04 -10.73
CA TRP A 449 24.11 -17.46 -11.06
C TRP A 449 24.56 -17.56 -12.50
N TRP A 450 25.69 -18.16 -12.76
CA TRP A 450 26.21 -18.28 -14.12
C TRP A 450 26.79 -19.65 -14.41
N ALA A 451 26.68 -20.08 -15.66
CA ALA A 451 27.25 -21.34 -16.06
C ALA A 451 28.76 -21.21 -16.34
N SER A 452 29.49 -22.26 -15.99
CA SER A 452 30.86 -22.45 -16.44
C SER A 452 30.92 -22.86 -17.92
N ASP A 453 32.13 -23.25 -18.40
CA ASP A 453 32.40 -23.72 -19.75
C ASP A 453 31.81 -25.11 -20.10
N ALA A 454 31.09 -25.76 -19.22
CA ALA A 454 30.43 -27.03 -19.50
C ALA A 454 29.19 -26.82 -20.39
N GLU A 455 29.16 -27.50 -21.54
CA GLU A 455 27.99 -27.54 -22.41
C GLU A 455 26.85 -28.34 -21.75
N PHE A 456 25.65 -27.76 -21.70
CA PHE A 456 24.45 -28.49 -21.32
C PHE A 456 23.21 -27.89 -21.99
N GLU A 457 22.22 -28.77 -22.20
CA GLU A 457 20.91 -28.39 -22.75
C GLU A 457 19.83 -29.29 -22.16
N GLY A 458 18.64 -28.72 -21.86
CA GLY A 458 17.48 -29.47 -21.39
C GLY A 458 16.54 -28.66 -20.54
N VAL A 459 15.49 -29.31 -20.04
CA VAL A 459 14.54 -28.75 -19.08
C VAL A 459 15.02 -29.10 -17.68
N TYR A 460 15.17 -28.08 -16.87
CA TYR A 460 15.64 -28.19 -15.48
C TYR A 460 14.61 -27.64 -14.51
N ARG A 461 14.42 -28.40 -13.43
CA ARG A 461 13.73 -27.91 -12.24
C ARG A 461 14.75 -27.28 -11.30
N ILE A 462 14.54 -26.04 -10.99
CA ILE A 462 15.35 -25.24 -10.06
C ILE A 462 14.59 -25.12 -8.75
N THR A 463 15.21 -25.51 -7.65
CA THR A 463 14.65 -25.26 -6.32
C THR A 463 15.56 -24.29 -5.56
N LEU A 464 15.00 -23.17 -5.15
CA LEU A 464 15.64 -22.16 -4.30
C LEU A 464 15.05 -22.28 -2.90
N ASP A 465 15.84 -22.81 -1.96
CA ASP A 465 15.47 -22.93 -0.54
C ASP A 465 16.23 -21.88 0.28
N MET A 466 15.54 -20.82 0.64
CA MET A 466 16.10 -19.72 1.43
C MET A 466 16.17 -20.02 2.93
N ASN A 467 15.54 -21.10 3.39
CA ASN A 467 15.68 -21.51 4.80
C ASN A 467 17.05 -22.19 5.04
N ASN A 468 17.49 -22.97 4.06
CA ASN A 468 18.75 -23.71 4.12
C ASN A 468 19.86 -23.06 3.27
N MET A 469 19.55 -21.96 2.56
CA MET A 469 20.44 -21.28 1.64
C MET A 469 21.02 -22.24 0.60
N THR A 470 20.12 -23.03 -0.06
CA THR A 470 20.51 -23.99 -1.09
C THR A 470 19.79 -23.69 -2.40
N ASN A 471 20.50 -23.93 -3.51
CA ASN A 471 19.92 -23.86 -4.84
C ASN A 471 20.30 -25.13 -5.60
N THR A 472 19.29 -25.89 -6.00
CA THR A 472 19.46 -27.21 -6.62
C THR A 472 18.85 -27.26 -8.00
N TYR A 473 19.47 -28.06 -8.89
CA TYR A 473 19.05 -28.23 -10.27
C TYR A 473 18.87 -29.73 -10.57
N GLU A 474 17.69 -30.07 -11.03
CA GLU A 474 17.32 -31.43 -11.45
C GLU A 474 16.99 -31.41 -12.95
N LYS A 475 17.67 -32.21 -13.78
CA LYS A 475 17.29 -32.36 -15.18
C LYS A 475 16.03 -33.21 -15.28
N ILE A 476 14.98 -32.66 -15.88
CA ILE A 476 13.69 -33.33 -16.04
C ILE A 476 13.60 -33.97 -17.44
N LYS A 477 14.17 -33.27 -18.46
CA LYS A 477 13.98 -33.67 -19.86
C LYS A 477 15.15 -33.25 -20.73
#